data_882e56f0261dceedd95fcb7cb7b04657
#
_entry.id   882e56f0261dceedd95fcb7cb7b04657
#
_cell.length_a   1.000
_cell.length_b   1.000
_cell.length_c   1.000
_cell.angle_alpha   90.00
_cell.angle_beta   90.00
_cell.angle_gamma   90.00
#
_symmetry.space_group_name_H-M   'P 1'
#
loop_
_entity.id
_entity.type
_entity.pdbx_description
1 polymer ?
#
loop_
_entity_poly.entity_id
_entity_poly.type
_entity_poly.pdbx_seq_one_letter_code
_entity_poly.pdbx_strand_id
1 'polypeptide(L)'
;IPLPVTEKDVETALEQYPSAGACVITSPNYFGMTADAKRISALVKKRGKILFVDEAHGAHFPFSERFEKGFSGFSDISVTSFHKTLPVYSGGAALFCNNDTLTDDLLRLRADLHTTSPCYLNLASIDYSLDERRISGEEKYENLFEKVNLLKEKLPLEIIENDDFTRLVVRCGDNGFSALRSKNVVPEMTFYDLAVFILSPENEERIDDIYDALKDVNCENAREIQPLPAPVFKKVTGGGAYLPLHDAIGHVSLREVGTYPPGIPVVAYGEVITENIADFLKDRDVFGFVNGRLYVTIDK
;
A
#
# COMPACT_ATOMS: atom_id res chain seq x y z
N ILE A 1 9.86 7.16 5.71
CA ILE A 1 9.32 6.10 4.86
C ILE A 1 8.86 4.98 5.77
N PRO A 2 7.68 4.41 5.55
CA PRO A 2 7.26 3.21 6.26
C PRO A 2 8.25 2.07 5.98
N LEU A 3 8.85 1.55 7.04
CA LEU A 3 9.75 0.38 6.93
C LEU A 3 8.94 -0.91 6.79
N PRO A 4 9.53 -1.99 6.26
CA PRO A 4 8.87 -3.29 6.24
C PRO A 4 8.70 -3.81 7.67
N VAL A 5 7.67 -4.63 7.86
CA VAL A 5 7.46 -5.33 9.14
C VAL A 5 8.58 -6.34 9.35
N THR A 6 9.24 -6.29 10.50
CA THR A 6 10.33 -7.22 10.84
C THR A 6 9.83 -8.37 11.73
N GLU A 7 10.59 -9.47 11.78
CA GLU A 7 10.35 -10.57 12.73
C GLU A 7 10.26 -10.06 14.19
N LYS A 8 11.13 -9.11 14.55
CA LYS A 8 11.16 -8.51 15.88
C LYS A 8 9.89 -7.70 16.20
N ASP A 9 9.34 -6.99 15.22
CA ASP A 9 8.09 -6.24 15.40
C ASP A 9 6.93 -7.20 15.67
N VAL A 10 6.85 -8.28 14.91
CA VAL A 10 5.84 -9.32 15.10
C VAL A 10 6.00 -10.00 16.45
N GLU A 11 7.23 -10.36 16.85
CA GLU A 11 7.51 -10.96 18.15
C GLU A 11 7.08 -10.05 19.30
N THR A 12 7.46 -8.77 19.24
CA THR A 12 7.09 -7.77 20.24
C THR A 12 5.57 -7.60 20.34
N ALA A 13 4.88 -7.53 19.19
CA ALA A 13 3.43 -7.41 19.17
C ALA A 13 2.73 -8.65 19.77
N LEU A 14 3.20 -9.86 19.46
CA LEU A 14 2.65 -11.09 20.00
C LEU A 14 2.91 -11.26 21.52
N GLU A 15 4.00 -10.70 22.03
CA GLU A 15 4.28 -10.64 23.47
C GLU A 15 3.39 -9.63 24.19
N GLN A 16 3.17 -8.49 23.58
CA GLN A 16 2.29 -7.43 24.10
C GLN A 16 0.81 -7.85 24.08
N TYR A 17 0.40 -8.65 23.09
CA TYR A 17 -0.98 -9.09 22.90
C TYR A 17 -1.10 -10.62 22.88
N PRO A 18 -0.82 -11.33 23.98
CA PRO A 18 -0.76 -12.79 24.01
C PRO A 18 -2.12 -13.47 23.75
N SER A 19 -3.22 -12.76 23.98
CA SER A 19 -4.58 -13.24 23.71
C SER A 19 -5.01 -13.08 22.23
N ALA A 20 -4.23 -12.40 21.38
CA ALA A 20 -4.54 -12.30 19.96
C ALA A 20 -4.57 -13.68 19.31
N GLY A 21 -5.61 -14.00 18.53
CA GLY A 21 -5.75 -15.27 17.80
C GLY A 21 -5.02 -15.28 16.47
N ALA A 22 -4.81 -14.11 15.88
CA ALA A 22 -4.20 -13.94 14.57
C ALA A 22 -3.25 -12.75 14.53
N CYS A 23 -2.32 -12.79 13.58
CA CYS A 23 -1.45 -11.70 13.17
C CYS A 23 -1.81 -11.32 11.73
N VAL A 24 -2.04 -10.03 11.47
CA VAL A 24 -2.32 -9.49 10.14
C VAL A 24 -1.18 -8.56 9.76
N ILE A 25 -0.57 -8.78 8.59
CA ILE A 25 0.51 -7.95 8.07
C ILE A 25 0.28 -7.62 6.59
N THR A 26 0.90 -6.55 6.11
CA THR A 26 0.95 -6.19 4.68
C THR A 26 2.38 -6.34 4.18
N SER A 27 2.57 -7.14 3.11
CA SER A 27 3.86 -7.31 2.43
C SER A 27 3.66 -7.78 1.00
N PRO A 28 4.24 -7.10 -0.01
CA PRO A 28 5.08 -5.90 0.11
C PRO A 28 4.26 -4.68 0.56
N ASN A 29 4.94 -3.67 1.12
CA ASN A 29 4.31 -2.39 1.34
C ASN A 29 4.24 -1.57 0.04
N TYR A 30 3.62 -0.39 0.11
CA TYR A 30 3.40 0.46 -1.08
C TYR A 30 4.71 0.95 -1.73
N PHE A 31 5.81 0.98 -0.96
CA PHE A 31 7.14 1.42 -1.41
C PHE A 31 8.01 0.28 -1.95
N GLY A 32 7.46 -0.93 -2.03
CA GLY A 32 8.17 -2.11 -2.55
C GLY A 32 9.10 -2.79 -1.54
N MET A 33 8.92 -2.50 -0.25
CA MET A 33 9.69 -3.18 0.80
C MET A 33 8.95 -4.43 1.25
N THR A 34 9.66 -5.55 1.39
CA THR A 34 9.11 -6.85 1.75
C THR A 34 9.47 -7.26 3.19
N ALA A 35 8.66 -8.11 3.76
CA ALA A 35 8.94 -8.77 5.02
C ALA A 35 9.44 -10.20 4.78
N ASP A 36 10.27 -10.73 5.69
CA ASP A 36 10.77 -12.11 5.60
C ASP A 36 9.63 -13.12 5.83
N ALA A 37 9.04 -13.59 4.73
CA ALA A 37 7.90 -14.48 4.73
C ALA A 37 8.16 -15.75 5.53
N LYS A 38 9.35 -16.35 5.37
CA LYS A 38 9.70 -17.62 5.98
C LYS A 38 9.87 -17.48 7.50
N ARG A 39 10.59 -16.45 7.96
CA ARG A 39 10.86 -16.25 9.39
C ARG A 39 9.60 -15.83 10.14
N ILE A 40 8.84 -14.89 9.60
CA ILE A 40 7.60 -14.40 10.23
C ILE A 40 6.58 -15.53 10.31
N SER A 41 6.38 -16.30 9.25
CA SER A 41 5.45 -17.43 9.25
C SER A 41 5.85 -18.49 10.29
N ALA A 42 7.14 -18.82 10.38
CA ALA A 42 7.65 -19.76 11.38
C ALA A 42 7.41 -19.24 12.81
N LEU A 43 7.63 -17.96 13.05
CA LEU A 43 7.41 -17.32 14.36
C LEU A 43 5.94 -17.38 14.77
N VAL A 44 5.02 -16.94 13.90
CA VAL A 44 3.58 -16.89 14.17
C VAL A 44 3.03 -18.29 14.41
N LYS A 45 3.42 -19.26 13.57
CA LYS A 45 3.06 -20.66 13.72
C LYS A 45 3.58 -21.26 15.05
N LYS A 46 4.82 -20.96 15.43
CA LYS A 46 5.40 -21.40 16.72
C LYS A 46 4.61 -20.88 17.92
N ARG A 47 4.00 -19.70 17.80
CA ARG A 47 3.15 -19.10 18.83
C ARG A 47 1.70 -19.61 18.77
N GLY A 48 1.37 -20.54 17.86
CA GLY A 48 0.02 -21.10 17.69
C GLY A 48 -1.02 -20.10 17.20
N LYS A 49 -0.60 -19.09 16.44
CA LYS A 49 -1.46 -18.03 15.91
C LYS A 49 -1.66 -18.19 14.41
N ILE A 50 -2.74 -17.62 13.88
CA ILE A 50 -3.04 -17.57 12.46
C ILE A 50 -2.29 -16.39 11.84
N LEU A 51 -1.62 -16.61 10.71
CA LEU A 51 -1.01 -15.54 9.92
C LEU A 51 -1.89 -15.22 8.71
N PHE A 52 -2.41 -14.00 8.68
CA PHE A 52 -3.09 -13.42 7.54
C PHE A 52 -2.21 -12.34 6.88
N VAL A 53 -2.03 -12.41 5.55
CA VAL A 53 -1.15 -11.47 4.83
C VAL A 53 -1.90 -10.79 3.68
N ASP A 54 -1.86 -9.47 3.67
CA ASP A 54 -2.23 -8.66 2.52
C ASP A 54 -1.03 -8.54 1.59
N GLU A 55 -1.05 -9.30 0.48
CA GLU A 55 -0.07 -9.25 -0.60
C GLU A 55 -0.62 -8.54 -1.84
N ALA A 56 -1.51 -7.57 -1.67
CA ALA A 56 -2.17 -6.91 -2.80
C ALA A 56 -1.20 -6.35 -3.86
N HIS A 57 0.03 -6.04 -3.49
CA HIS A 57 1.07 -5.52 -4.38
C HIS A 57 2.14 -6.56 -4.80
N GLY A 58 1.98 -7.84 -4.44
CA GLY A 58 2.96 -8.92 -4.67
C GLY A 58 2.60 -9.93 -5.77
N ALA A 59 1.55 -9.70 -6.57
CA ALA A 59 1.06 -10.70 -7.53
C ALA A 59 2.07 -11.08 -8.62
N HIS A 60 3.04 -10.24 -8.91
CA HIS A 60 4.08 -10.46 -9.92
C HIS A 60 5.28 -11.26 -9.41
N PHE A 61 5.48 -11.36 -8.09
CA PHE A 61 6.65 -12.02 -7.48
C PHE A 61 6.90 -13.47 -7.98
N PRO A 62 5.88 -14.32 -8.19
CA PRO A 62 6.12 -15.69 -8.64
C PRO A 62 6.71 -15.83 -10.05
N PHE A 63 6.79 -14.74 -10.81
CA PHE A 63 7.12 -14.79 -12.25
C PHE A 63 8.55 -14.39 -12.59
N SER A 64 9.39 -14.10 -11.57
CA SER A 64 10.83 -13.94 -11.75
C SER A 64 11.60 -14.26 -10.47
N GLU A 65 12.78 -14.87 -10.64
CA GLU A 65 13.73 -15.15 -9.53
C GLU A 65 14.38 -13.87 -8.95
N ARG A 66 14.13 -12.71 -9.57
CA ARG A 66 14.58 -11.40 -9.08
C ARG A 66 13.82 -10.92 -7.85
N PHE A 67 12.63 -11.45 -7.61
CA PHE A 67 11.79 -11.06 -6.47
C PHE A 67 11.97 -11.99 -5.29
N GLU A 68 11.83 -11.43 -4.09
CA GLU A 68 11.72 -12.23 -2.87
C GLU A 68 10.44 -13.09 -2.92
N LYS A 69 10.49 -14.22 -2.24
CA LYS A 69 9.32 -15.10 -2.16
C LYS A 69 8.25 -14.45 -1.29
N GLY A 70 7.05 -14.30 -1.86
CA GLY A 70 5.88 -13.81 -1.15
C GLY A 70 5.36 -14.77 -0.07
N PHE A 71 4.31 -14.35 0.59
CA PHE A 71 3.70 -15.09 1.70
C PHE A 71 2.69 -16.16 1.27
N SER A 72 2.25 -16.17 0.02
CA SER A 72 1.19 -17.08 -0.47
C SER A 72 1.47 -18.56 -0.21
N GLY A 73 2.75 -18.96 -0.14
CA GLY A 73 3.15 -20.32 0.21
C GLY A 73 3.53 -20.54 1.70
N PHE A 74 3.48 -19.51 2.55
CA PHE A 74 3.95 -19.56 3.93
C PHE A 74 2.89 -19.15 4.96
N SER A 75 1.97 -18.25 4.62
CA SER A 75 0.89 -17.79 5.51
C SER A 75 -0.25 -18.81 5.60
N ASP A 76 -1.07 -18.74 6.64
CA ASP A 76 -2.32 -19.49 6.70
C ASP A 76 -3.31 -18.98 5.66
N ILE A 77 -3.42 -17.65 5.51
CA ILE A 77 -4.25 -16.97 4.52
C ILE A 77 -3.45 -15.83 3.92
N SER A 78 -3.50 -15.68 2.61
CA SER A 78 -3.07 -14.43 1.95
C SER A 78 -4.03 -14.00 0.86
N VAL A 79 -4.08 -12.71 0.61
CA VAL A 79 -4.85 -12.11 -0.48
C VAL A 79 -3.93 -11.31 -1.39
N THR A 80 -4.07 -11.50 -2.70
CA THR A 80 -3.32 -10.74 -3.69
C THR A 80 -4.24 -10.11 -4.73
N SER A 81 -3.85 -8.93 -5.24
CA SER A 81 -4.60 -8.23 -6.29
C SER A 81 -3.84 -8.30 -7.61
N PHE A 82 -4.29 -9.17 -8.51
CA PHE A 82 -3.67 -9.32 -9.83
C PHE A 82 -3.69 -8.01 -10.63
N HIS A 83 -4.81 -7.30 -10.58
CA HIS A 83 -5.02 -6.06 -11.36
C HIS A 83 -4.11 -4.87 -10.97
N LYS A 84 -3.35 -4.97 -9.87
CA LYS A 84 -2.43 -3.90 -9.46
C LYS A 84 -1.05 -4.03 -10.09
N THR A 85 -0.61 -5.24 -10.39
CA THR A 85 0.77 -5.50 -10.83
C THR A 85 0.88 -6.42 -12.05
N LEU A 86 -0.24 -6.96 -12.52
CA LEU A 86 -0.35 -7.78 -13.73
C LEU A 86 -1.39 -7.16 -14.69
N PRO A 87 -1.32 -7.46 -16.00
CA PRO A 87 -2.28 -6.96 -16.98
C PRO A 87 -3.64 -7.67 -16.87
N VAL A 88 -4.33 -7.43 -15.77
CA VAL A 88 -5.63 -8.00 -15.42
C VAL A 88 -6.63 -6.87 -15.22
N TYR A 89 -7.86 -7.07 -15.65
CA TYR A 89 -8.94 -6.10 -15.44
C TYR A 89 -9.20 -5.84 -13.95
N SER A 90 -9.60 -4.59 -13.64
CA SER A 90 -9.87 -4.15 -12.27
C SER A 90 -10.83 -5.09 -11.53
N GLY A 91 -10.50 -5.41 -10.29
CA GLY A 91 -11.23 -6.36 -9.44
C GLY A 91 -10.71 -7.80 -9.52
N GLY A 92 -9.69 -8.09 -10.36
CA GLY A 92 -9.04 -9.39 -10.39
C GLY A 92 -8.16 -9.59 -9.16
N ALA A 93 -8.50 -10.59 -8.34
CA ALA A 93 -7.78 -10.91 -7.10
C ALA A 93 -7.87 -12.40 -6.79
N ALA A 94 -7.01 -12.89 -5.91
CA ALA A 94 -7.07 -14.24 -5.36
C ALA A 94 -6.91 -14.24 -3.84
N LEU A 95 -7.58 -15.18 -3.19
CA LEU A 95 -7.40 -15.55 -1.81
C LEU A 95 -6.76 -16.93 -1.77
N PHE A 96 -5.61 -17.03 -1.11
CA PHE A 96 -4.92 -18.30 -0.88
C PHE A 96 -5.15 -18.75 0.56
N CYS A 97 -5.41 -20.04 0.76
CA CYS A 97 -5.58 -20.66 2.06
C CYS A 97 -4.69 -21.91 2.14
N ASN A 98 -3.71 -21.90 3.05
CA ASN A 98 -2.82 -23.01 3.33
C ASN A 98 -3.16 -23.70 4.67
N ASN A 99 -4.29 -23.35 5.27
CA ASN A 99 -4.76 -23.93 6.53
C ASN A 99 -6.14 -24.55 6.34
N ASP A 100 -6.15 -25.87 6.19
CA ASP A 100 -7.38 -26.64 5.92
C ASP A 100 -8.48 -26.41 6.95
N THR A 101 -8.13 -26.08 8.19
CA THR A 101 -9.12 -25.83 9.25
C THR A 101 -9.92 -24.56 9.05
N LEU A 102 -9.46 -23.64 8.19
CA LEU A 102 -10.10 -22.36 7.88
C LEU A 102 -10.88 -22.41 6.55
N THR A 103 -10.70 -23.44 5.74
CA THR A 103 -11.21 -23.49 4.37
C THR A 103 -12.74 -23.38 4.30
N ASP A 104 -13.46 -24.14 5.13
CA ASP A 104 -14.93 -24.14 5.13
C ASP A 104 -15.49 -22.78 5.55
N ASP A 105 -14.92 -22.16 6.57
CA ASP A 105 -15.30 -20.83 7.02
C ASP A 105 -15.06 -19.76 5.94
N LEU A 106 -13.91 -19.82 5.25
CA LEU A 106 -13.59 -18.91 4.15
C LEU A 106 -14.53 -19.10 2.96
N LEU A 107 -14.86 -20.33 2.60
CA LEU A 107 -15.82 -20.61 1.51
C LEU A 107 -17.21 -20.08 1.86
N ARG A 108 -17.65 -20.24 3.11
CA ARG A 108 -18.92 -19.67 3.60
C ARG A 108 -18.90 -18.15 3.54
N LEU A 109 -17.87 -17.50 4.11
CA LEU A 109 -17.75 -16.04 4.07
C LEU A 109 -17.68 -15.50 2.64
N ARG A 110 -16.97 -16.19 1.74
CA ARG A 110 -16.98 -15.83 0.33
C ARG A 110 -18.39 -15.90 -0.28
N ALA A 111 -19.15 -16.94 0.03
CA ALA A 111 -20.51 -17.07 -0.48
C ALA A 111 -21.44 -15.96 0.04
N ASP A 112 -21.23 -15.52 1.29
CA ASP A 112 -22.03 -14.47 1.92
C ASP A 112 -21.65 -13.05 1.45
N LEU A 113 -20.37 -12.81 1.18
CA LEU A 113 -19.84 -11.48 0.91
C LEU A 113 -19.54 -11.21 -0.57
N HIS A 114 -19.37 -12.23 -1.38
CA HIS A 114 -19.02 -12.12 -2.78
C HIS A 114 -20.24 -12.26 -3.69
N THR A 115 -20.19 -11.65 -4.89
CA THR A 115 -21.23 -11.84 -5.90
C THR A 115 -21.35 -13.30 -6.35
N THR A 116 -22.57 -13.75 -6.62
CA THR A 116 -22.84 -15.05 -7.24
C THR A 116 -22.75 -15.02 -8.77
N SER A 117 -22.55 -13.83 -9.36
CA SER A 117 -22.46 -13.62 -10.81
C SER A 117 -21.02 -13.25 -11.19
N PRO A 118 -20.16 -14.23 -11.51
CA PRO A 118 -18.76 -13.95 -11.83
C PRO A 118 -18.64 -13.14 -13.12
N CYS A 119 -17.70 -12.20 -13.15
CA CYS A 119 -17.35 -11.48 -14.37
C CYS A 119 -16.41 -12.35 -15.23
N TYR A 120 -16.94 -12.97 -16.26
CA TYR A 120 -16.15 -13.86 -17.14
C TYR A 120 -15.02 -13.15 -17.86
N LEU A 121 -15.17 -11.86 -18.21
CA LEU A 121 -14.08 -11.07 -18.80
C LEU A 121 -12.90 -10.92 -17.81
N ASN A 122 -13.23 -10.73 -16.53
CA ASN A 122 -12.21 -10.65 -15.49
C ASN A 122 -11.50 -12.00 -15.31
N LEU A 123 -12.26 -13.10 -15.23
CA LEU A 123 -11.68 -14.44 -15.14
C LEU A 123 -10.79 -14.76 -16.34
N ALA A 124 -11.24 -14.45 -17.57
CA ALA A 124 -10.45 -14.64 -18.77
C ALA A 124 -9.17 -13.81 -18.79
N SER A 125 -9.21 -12.54 -18.28
CA SER A 125 -8.02 -11.71 -18.18
C SER A 125 -7.02 -12.25 -17.15
N ILE A 126 -7.50 -12.82 -16.05
CA ILE A 126 -6.65 -13.49 -15.05
C ILE A 126 -5.95 -14.69 -15.68
N ASP A 127 -6.73 -15.60 -16.28
CA ASP A 127 -6.24 -16.82 -16.90
C ASP A 127 -5.17 -16.53 -17.96
N TYR A 128 -5.49 -15.62 -18.90
CA TYR A 128 -4.56 -15.17 -19.94
C TYR A 128 -3.28 -14.58 -19.36
N SER A 129 -3.39 -13.68 -18.39
CA SER A 129 -2.25 -12.99 -17.79
C SER A 129 -1.33 -13.94 -17.03
N LEU A 130 -1.90 -14.87 -16.25
CA LEU A 130 -1.11 -15.85 -15.50
C LEU A 130 -0.38 -16.81 -16.44
N ASP A 131 -1.03 -17.29 -17.51
CA ASP A 131 -0.38 -18.18 -18.50
C ASP A 131 0.72 -17.44 -19.28
N GLU A 132 0.48 -16.22 -19.70
CA GLU A 132 1.47 -15.38 -20.38
C GLU A 132 2.69 -15.15 -19.48
N ARG A 133 2.50 -14.79 -18.21
CA ARG A 133 3.60 -14.59 -17.26
C ARG A 133 4.35 -15.88 -16.95
N ARG A 134 3.66 -16.99 -16.86
CA ARG A 134 4.30 -18.31 -16.68
C ARG A 134 5.25 -18.66 -17.83
N ILE A 135 4.92 -18.24 -19.05
CA ILE A 135 5.73 -18.52 -20.25
C ILE A 135 6.89 -17.53 -20.41
N SER A 136 6.63 -16.23 -20.24
CA SER A 136 7.57 -15.17 -20.61
C SER A 136 7.93 -14.22 -19.46
N GLY A 137 7.45 -14.47 -18.26
CA GLY A 137 7.59 -13.54 -17.12
C GLY A 137 9.06 -13.30 -16.76
N GLU A 138 9.86 -14.36 -16.65
CA GLU A 138 11.28 -14.23 -16.29
C GLU A 138 12.02 -13.31 -17.27
N GLU A 139 11.90 -13.55 -18.58
CA GLU A 139 12.55 -12.72 -19.62
C GLU A 139 12.06 -11.26 -19.56
N LYS A 140 10.75 -11.06 -19.42
CA LYS A 140 10.18 -9.71 -19.36
C LYS A 140 10.61 -8.93 -18.13
N TYR A 141 10.66 -9.55 -16.97
CA TYR A 141 11.11 -8.89 -15.76
C TYR A 141 12.63 -8.67 -15.75
N GLU A 142 13.41 -9.53 -16.39
CA GLU A 142 14.84 -9.30 -16.58
C GLU A 142 15.10 -8.05 -17.45
N ASN A 143 14.41 -7.94 -18.60
CA ASN A 143 14.50 -6.76 -19.46
C ASN A 143 14.06 -5.47 -18.72
N LEU A 144 12.99 -5.54 -17.96
CA LEU A 144 12.53 -4.42 -17.14
C LEU A 144 13.57 -4.04 -16.08
N PHE A 145 14.15 -5.02 -15.40
CA PHE A 145 15.18 -4.80 -14.38
C PHE A 145 16.39 -4.04 -14.93
N GLU A 146 16.89 -4.44 -16.11
CA GLU A 146 17.99 -3.74 -16.77
C GLU A 146 17.64 -2.28 -17.06
N LYS A 147 16.44 -2.01 -17.60
CA LYS A 147 15.98 -0.64 -17.88
C LYS A 147 15.82 0.21 -16.61
N VAL A 148 15.27 -0.37 -15.56
CA VAL A 148 15.10 0.32 -14.27
C VAL A 148 16.46 0.67 -13.65
N ASN A 149 17.43 -0.24 -13.70
CA ASN A 149 18.78 0.04 -13.21
C ASN A 149 19.46 1.16 -14.01
N LEU A 150 19.36 1.12 -15.34
CA LEU A 150 19.87 2.21 -16.18
C LEU A 150 19.21 3.56 -15.88
N LEU A 151 17.91 3.56 -15.58
CA LEU A 151 17.21 4.77 -15.14
C LEU A 151 17.75 5.26 -13.79
N LYS A 152 17.88 4.36 -12.80
CA LYS A 152 18.40 4.67 -11.47
C LYS A 152 19.82 5.27 -11.54
N GLU A 153 20.69 4.73 -12.37
CA GLU A 153 22.06 5.24 -12.57
C GLU A 153 22.12 6.64 -13.20
N LYS A 154 21.16 6.97 -14.05
CA LYS A 154 21.11 8.25 -14.79
C LYS A 154 20.41 9.36 -14.02
N LEU A 155 19.49 9.04 -13.13
CA LEU A 155 18.72 10.05 -12.38
C LEU A 155 19.61 10.78 -11.39
N PRO A 156 19.65 12.14 -11.42
CA PRO A 156 20.47 12.94 -10.48
C PRO A 156 19.79 13.13 -9.11
N LEU A 157 18.82 12.30 -8.78
CA LEU A 157 17.99 12.42 -7.58
C LEU A 157 18.19 11.21 -6.66
N GLU A 158 17.91 11.40 -5.38
CA GLU A 158 17.95 10.30 -4.42
C GLU A 158 16.85 9.28 -4.72
N ILE A 159 17.25 8.03 -4.86
CA ILE A 159 16.34 6.90 -5.02
C ILE A 159 16.30 6.13 -3.72
N ILE A 160 15.11 5.83 -3.25
CA ILE A 160 14.91 5.03 -2.06
C ILE A 160 14.95 3.56 -2.47
N GLU A 161 15.95 2.85 -1.97
CA GLU A 161 16.11 1.42 -2.25
C GLU A 161 15.02 0.58 -1.59
N ASN A 162 14.62 -0.48 -2.28
CA ASN A 162 13.59 -1.41 -1.86
C ASN A 162 13.85 -2.80 -2.45
N ASP A 163 13.02 -3.78 -2.08
CA ASP A 163 13.17 -5.17 -2.50
C ASP A 163 12.45 -5.46 -3.82
N ASP A 164 11.48 -4.62 -4.19
CA ASP A 164 10.70 -4.73 -5.42
C ASP A 164 11.16 -3.66 -6.43
N PHE A 165 12.05 -4.01 -7.34
CA PHE A 165 12.58 -3.08 -8.34
C PHE A 165 11.50 -2.47 -9.26
N THR A 166 10.31 -3.06 -9.32
CA THR A 166 9.18 -2.47 -10.06
C THR A 166 8.59 -1.24 -9.36
N ARG A 167 9.00 -0.98 -8.11
CA ARG A 167 8.66 0.23 -7.35
C ARG A 167 9.82 1.20 -7.41
N LEU A 168 9.75 2.15 -8.34
CA LEU A 168 10.72 3.25 -8.36
C LEU A 168 10.23 4.35 -7.40
N VAL A 169 11.00 4.60 -6.36
CA VAL A 169 10.70 5.63 -5.34
C VAL A 169 11.76 6.72 -5.41
N VAL A 170 11.38 7.91 -5.85
CA VAL A 170 12.31 9.03 -6.12
C VAL A 170 11.98 10.21 -5.21
N ARG A 171 13.00 10.74 -4.55
CA ARG A 171 12.91 12.00 -3.81
C ARG A 171 13.06 13.18 -4.77
N CYS A 172 11.96 13.83 -5.12
CA CYS A 172 11.96 14.89 -6.12
C CYS A 172 11.29 16.20 -5.66
N GLY A 173 10.58 16.18 -4.53
CA GLY A 173 9.92 17.37 -3.96
C GLY A 173 8.90 18.02 -4.90
N ASP A 174 8.43 19.21 -4.51
CA ASP A 174 7.41 19.95 -5.26
C ASP A 174 7.88 20.33 -6.68
N ASN A 175 9.18 20.60 -6.85
CA ASN A 175 9.75 20.88 -8.17
C ASN A 175 9.66 19.66 -9.09
N GLY A 176 9.95 18.47 -8.57
CA GLY A 176 9.81 17.22 -9.30
C GLY A 176 8.36 16.91 -9.65
N PHE A 177 7.42 17.10 -8.72
CA PHE A 177 6.00 16.89 -9.00
C PHE A 177 5.49 17.84 -10.11
N SER A 178 5.94 19.10 -10.10
CA SER A 178 5.62 20.08 -11.14
C SER A 178 6.23 19.68 -12.50
N ALA A 179 7.48 19.22 -12.51
CA ALA A 179 8.16 18.74 -13.71
C ALA A 179 7.47 17.52 -14.31
N LEU A 180 7.14 16.50 -13.49
CA LEU A 180 6.39 15.32 -13.90
C LEU A 180 5.04 15.71 -14.53
N ARG A 181 4.28 16.57 -13.85
CA ARG A 181 2.97 17.04 -14.36
C ARG A 181 3.09 17.77 -15.69
N SER A 182 4.13 18.60 -15.87
CA SER A 182 4.38 19.35 -17.11
C SER A 182 4.66 18.43 -18.30
N LYS A 183 5.15 17.24 -18.06
CA LYS A 183 5.44 16.18 -19.05
C LYS A 183 4.34 15.11 -19.15
N ASN A 184 3.20 15.30 -18.49
CA ASN A 184 2.11 14.33 -18.40
C ASN A 184 2.56 12.97 -17.82
N VAL A 185 3.55 12.97 -16.95
CA VAL A 185 3.97 11.81 -16.19
C VAL A 185 3.29 11.87 -14.82
N VAL A 186 2.47 10.87 -14.53
CA VAL A 186 1.72 10.80 -13.27
C VAL A 186 2.26 9.63 -12.46
N PRO A 187 2.86 9.87 -11.28
CA PRO A 187 3.25 8.80 -10.39
C PRO A 187 2.01 8.10 -9.82
N GLU A 188 2.16 6.86 -9.41
CA GLU A 188 1.11 6.12 -8.68
C GLU A 188 0.71 6.85 -7.41
N MET A 189 1.69 7.40 -6.71
CA MET A 189 1.48 8.11 -5.45
C MET A 189 2.56 9.17 -5.26
N THR A 190 2.18 10.27 -4.62
CA THR A 190 3.12 11.21 -4.00
C THR A 190 2.99 11.10 -2.48
N PHE A 191 4.14 11.01 -1.79
CA PHE A 191 4.16 10.90 -0.33
C PHE A 191 5.26 11.84 0.20
N TYR A 192 4.85 12.96 0.78
CA TYR A 192 5.73 14.07 1.17
C TYR A 192 6.52 14.60 -0.05
N ASP A 193 7.84 14.34 -0.08
CA ASP A 193 8.76 14.72 -1.14
C ASP A 193 9.09 13.56 -2.11
N LEU A 194 8.45 12.42 -1.93
CA LEU A 194 8.64 11.21 -2.72
C LEU A 194 7.58 11.05 -3.81
N ALA A 195 8.02 10.68 -5.00
CA ALA A 195 7.18 10.13 -6.05
C ALA A 195 7.37 8.61 -6.12
N VAL A 196 6.28 7.85 -6.13
CA VAL A 196 6.30 6.39 -6.25
C VAL A 196 5.72 6.02 -7.61
N PHE A 197 6.47 5.25 -8.38
CA PHE A 197 6.04 4.72 -9.68
C PHE A 197 5.90 3.20 -9.58
N ILE A 198 4.88 2.67 -10.26
CA ILE A 198 4.73 1.23 -10.51
C ILE A 198 5.14 0.98 -11.95
N LEU A 199 6.26 0.27 -12.10
CA LEU A 199 6.81 -0.11 -13.39
C LEU A 199 6.44 -1.54 -13.70
N SER A 200 6.13 -1.82 -14.95
CA SER A 200 5.76 -3.15 -15.41
C SER A 200 6.31 -3.38 -16.82
N PRO A 201 6.40 -4.63 -17.28
CA PRO A 201 6.73 -4.91 -18.67
C PRO A 201 5.79 -4.22 -19.67
N GLU A 202 4.54 -3.94 -19.30
CA GLU A 202 3.55 -3.29 -20.14
C GLU A 202 3.79 -1.78 -20.33
N ASN A 203 4.54 -1.17 -19.42
CA ASN A 203 4.83 0.27 -19.47
C ASN A 203 6.32 0.60 -19.60
N GLU A 204 7.17 -0.40 -19.89
CA GLU A 204 8.62 -0.25 -19.96
C GLU A 204 9.09 0.78 -21.01
N GLU A 205 8.34 0.99 -22.08
CA GLU A 205 8.65 1.99 -23.11
C GLU A 205 8.51 3.43 -22.58
N ARG A 206 7.81 3.62 -21.45
CA ARG A 206 7.57 4.93 -20.84
C ARG A 206 8.55 5.27 -19.71
N ILE A 207 9.50 4.42 -19.43
CA ILE A 207 10.49 4.65 -18.38
C ILE A 207 11.33 5.88 -18.69
N ASP A 208 11.66 6.12 -19.96
CA ASP A 208 12.41 7.29 -20.39
C ASP A 208 11.64 8.61 -20.18
N ASP A 209 10.31 8.59 -20.19
CA ASP A 209 9.49 9.77 -19.87
C ASP A 209 9.77 10.26 -18.44
N ILE A 210 10.02 9.34 -17.49
CA ILE A 210 10.37 9.67 -16.10
C ILE A 210 11.73 10.37 -16.06
N TYR A 211 12.72 9.82 -16.75
CA TYR A 211 14.03 10.44 -16.86
C TYR A 211 13.95 11.84 -17.46
N ASP A 212 13.26 12.00 -18.58
CA ASP A 212 13.12 13.29 -19.28
C ASP A 212 12.37 14.33 -18.44
N ALA A 213 11.52 13.90 -17.54
CA ALA A 213 10.82 14.80 -16.62
C ALA A 213 11.72 15.21 -15.43
N LEU A 214 12.60 14.34 -14.96
CA LEU A 214 13.32 14.52 -13.70
C LEU A 214 14.81 14.85 -13.83
N LYS A 215 15.43 14.69 -15.00
CA LYS A 215 16.90 14.85 -15.23
C LYS A 215 17.46 16.22 -14.84
N ASP A 216 16.65 17.26 -14.96
CA ASP A 216 17.04 18.65 -14.69
C ASP A 216 16.45 19.18 -13.36
N VAL A 217 15.80 18.30 -12.59
CA VAL A 217 15.18 18.68 -11.32
C VAL A 217 16.25 18.77 -10.23
N ASN A 218 16.31 19.90 -9.56
CA ASN A 218 17.06 20.06 -8.32
C ASN A 218 16.09 19.91 -7.14
N CYS A 219 16.29 18.88 -6.32
CA CYS A 219 15.52 18.67 -5.10
C CYS A 219 16.16 19.48 -3.97
N GLU A 220 15.99 20.81 -4.01
CA GLU A 220 16.34 21.67 -2.87
C GLU A 220 15.23 21.58 -1.83
N ASN A 221 15.61 21.20 -0.62
CA ASN A 221 14.78 21.13 0.58
C ASN A 221 13.74 20.00 0.60
N ALA A 222 14.20 18.82 1.01
CA ALA A 222 13.27 17.85 1.61
C ALA A 222 12.49 18.57 2.73
N ARG A 223 11.17 18.65 2.62
CA ARG A 223 10.36 19.17 3.73
C ARG A 223 10.64 18.31 4.95
N GLU A 224 11.07 18.94 6.04
CA GLU A 224 11.23 18.26 7.32
C GLU A 224 9.84 17.73 7.73
N ILE A 225 9.73 16.41 7.74
CA ILE A 225 8.46 15.75 8.07
C ILE A 225 8.33 15.84 9.58
N GLN A 226 7.44 16.71 10.04
CA GLN A 226 6.98 16.67 11.42
C GLN A 226 6.08 15.44 11.57
N PRO A 227 6.49 14.43 12.36
CA PRO A 227 5.62 13.29 12.60
C PRO A 227 4.34 13.77 13.26
N LEU A 228 3.20 13.21 12.85
CA LEU A 228 1.97 13.47 13.59
C LEU A 228 2.14 13.00 15.04
N PRO A 229 1.59 13.75 16.01
CA PRO A 229 1.64 13.35 17.40
C PRO A 229 0.96 12.00 17.60
N ALA A 230 1.31 11.30 18.67
CA ALA A 230 0.63 10.06 19.02
C ALA A 230 -0.88 10.29 19.13
N PRO A 231 -1.72 9.41 18.56
CA PRO A 231 -3.17 9.60 18.56
C PRO A 231 -3.76 9.61 19.97
N VAL A 232 -4.65 10.53 20.23
CA VAL A 232 -5.39 10.63 21.50
C VAL A 232 -6.82 10.17 21.27
N PHE A 233 -7.21 9.05 21.87
CA PHE A 233 -8.57 8.53 21.78
C PHE A 233 -9.41 8.96 22.98
N LYS A 234 -10.66 9.33 22.70
CA LYS A 234 -11.70 9.55 23.71
C LYS A 234 -12.90 8.64 23.44
N LYS A 235 -13.61 8.28 24.51
CA LYS A 235 -14.87 7.55 24.36
C LYS A 235 -15.87 8.43 23.62
N VAL A 236 -16.41 7.90 22.54
CA VAL A 236 -17.48 8.58 21.81
C VAL A 236 -18.76 8.54 22.63
N THR A 237 -19.31 9.69 22.93
CA THR A 237 -20.59 9.86 23.61
C THR A 237 -21.40 10.95 22.91
N GLY A 238 -22.73 10.76 22.76
CA GLY A 238 -23.60 11.75 22.15
C GLY A 238 -23.70 11.69 20.63
N GLY A 239 -24.31 12.72 20.05
CA GLY A 239 -24.51 12.86 18.60
C GLY A 239 -23.32 13.49 17.89
N GLY A 240 -23.33 13.40 16.55
CA GLY A 240 -22.32 14.01 15.70
C GLY A 240 -22.86 15.15 14.83
N ALA A 241 -21.96 16.02 14.42
CA ALA A 241 -22.22 17.10 13.46
C ALA A 241 -21.10 17.18 12.43
N TYR A 242 -21.42 17.70 11.25
CA TYR A 242 -20.43 18.01 10.20
C TYR A 242 -19.89 19.43 10.43
N LEU A 243 -18.61 19.53 10.79
CA LEU A 243 -17.92 20.80 11.01
C LEU A 243 -16.84 21.05 9.95
N PRO A 244 -16.58 22.31 9.57
CA PRO A 244 -15.37 22.67 8.85
C PRO A 244 -14.11 22.21 9.60
N LEU A 245 -13.02 21.92 8.91
CA LEU A 245 -11.79 21.37 9.51
C LEU A 245 -11.30 22.19 10.72
N HIS A 246 -11.27 23.52 10.58
CA HIS A 246 -10.85 24.42 11.66
C HIS A 246 -11.74 24.31 12.90
N ASP A 247 -13.05 24.21 12.72
CA ASP A 247 -14.01 24.13 13.83
C ASP A 247 -14.03 22.73 14.48
N ALA A 248 -13.54 21.71 13.75
CA ALA A 248 -13.44 20.34 14.23
C ALA A 248 -12.30 20.14 15.25
N ILE A 249 -11.37 21.09 15.38
CA ILE A 249 -10.25 20.99 16.33
C ILE A 249 -10.75 20.86 17.77
N GLY A 250 -10.27 19.84 18.48
CA GLY A 250 -10.66 19.48 19.85
C GLY A 250 -11.85 18.53 19.92
N HIS A 251 -12.57 18.33 18.84
CA HIS A 251 -13.66 17.34 18.75
C HIS A 251 -13.10 15.93 18.45
N VAL A 252 -13.93 14.92 18.71
CA VAL A 252 -13.59 13.52 18.43
C VAL A 252 -14.13 13.13 17.07
N SER A 253 -13.30 12.51 16.24
CA SER A 253 -13.72 12.04 14.92
C SER A 253 -14.70 10.87 15.02
N LEU A 254 -15.78 10.95 14.28
CA LEU A 254 -16.78 9.90 14.12
C LEU A 254 -16.64 9.14 12.80
N ARG A 255 -15.53 9.37 12.08
CA ARG A 255 -15.15 8.68 10.84
C ARG A 255 -13.63 8.60 10.74
N GLU A 256 -13.18 7.65 9.94
CA GLU A 256 -11.81 7.65 9.47
C GLU A 256 -11.61 8.75 8.44
N VAL A 257 -10.48 9.44 8.54
CA VAL A 257 -10.09 10.53 7.64
C VAL A 257 -8.64 10.33 7.25
N GLY A 258 -8.34 10.43 5.99
CA GLY A 258 -6.98 10.25 5.52
C GLY A 258 -6.77 10.80 4.11
N THR A 259 -5.58 10.60 3.59
CA THR A 259 -5.20 11.01 2.24
C THR A 259 -5.31 9.83 1.28
N TYR A 260 -5.67 10.10 0.04
CA TYR A 260 -5.69 9.08 -1.01
C TYR A 260 -4.97 9.59 -2.27
N PRO A 261 -4.07 8.79 -2.86
CA PRO A 261 -3.45 7.56 -2.35
C PRO A 261 -2.55 7.84 -1.11
N PRO A 262 -2.20 6.84 -0.27
CA PRO A 262 -2.47 5.40 -0.38
C PRO A 262 -3.73 4.93 0.33
N GLY A 263 -4.55 5.81 0.88
CA GLY A 263 -5.77 5.45 1.61
C GLY A 263 -5.50 5.10 3.08
N ILE A 264 -4.38 5.55 3.64
CA ILE A 264 -4.04 5.36 5.05
C ILE A 264 -4.78 6.40 5.88
N PRO A 265 -5.58 6.00 6.89
CA PRO A 265 -6.19 6.95 7.80
C PRO A 265 -5.12 7.75 8.56
N VAL A 266 -5.28 9.05 8.56
CA VAL A 266 -4.51 10.00 9.39
C VAL A 266 -5.22 10.19 10.73
N VAL A 267 -6.54 10.03 10.71
CA VAL A 267 -7.41 10.11 11.88
C VAL A 267 -8.31 8.89 11.92
N ALA A 268 -8.31 8.18 13.03
CA ALA A 268 -9.19 7.06 13.27
C ALA A 268 -10.52 7.48 13.94
N TYR A 269 -11.51 6.60 13.88
CA TYR A 269 -12.73 6.77 14.67
C TYR A 269 -12.40 6.82 16.17
N GLY A 270 -12.93 7.81 16.88
CA GLY A 270 -12.67 8.00 18.31
C GLY A 270 -11.43 8.84 18.62
N GLU A 271 -10.68 9.28 17.62
CA GLU A 271 -9.50 10.11 17.79
C GLU A 271 -9.83 11.60 17.84
N VAL A 272 -9.12 12.34 18.69
CA VAL A 272 -9.28 13.79 18.83
C VAL A 272 -8.57 14.51 17.68
N ILE A 273 -9.29 15.39 17.00
CA ILE A 273 -8.72 16.27 15.97
C ILE A 273 -7.83 17.32 16.64
N THR A 274 -6.53 17.26 16.39
CA THR A 274 -5.56 18.25 16.89
C THR A 274 -5.25 19.30 15.81
N GLU A 275 -4.62 20.42 16.21
CA GLU A 275 -4.13 21.44 15.27
C GLU A 275 -3.17 20.82 14.24
N ASN A 276 -2.23 19.97 14.66
CA ASN A 276 -1.27 19.33 13.78
C ASN A 276 -1.96 18.42 12.74
N ILE A 277 -3.03 17.72 13.14
CA ILE A 277 -3.86 16.93 12.21
C ILE A 277 -4.57 17.85 11.23
N ALA A 278 -5.14 18.96 11.70
CA ALA A 278 -5.83 19.91 10.84
C ALA A 278 -4.87 20.54 9.83
N ASP A 279 -3.67 20.93 10.24
CA ASP A 279 -2.64 21.46 9.35
C ASP A 279 -2.14 20.42 8.35
N PHE A 280 -2.05 19.15 8.77
CA PHE A 280 -1.67 18.06 7.87
C PHE A 280 -2.73 17.82 6.79
N LEU A 281 -4.01 17.85 7.12
CA LEU A 281 -5.13 17.58 6.20
C LEU A 281 -5.45 18.77 5.28
N LYS A 282 -5.01 19.96 5.64
CA LYS A 282 -5.25 21.17 4.88
C LYS A 282 -4.59 21.07 3.48
N ASP A 283 -5.30 21.49 2.47
CA ASP A 283 -4.84 21.55 1.07
C ASP A 283 -4.42 20.20 0.47
N ARG A 284 -4.91 19.07 1.01
CA ARG A 284 -4.68 17.72 0.50
C ARG A 284 -5.99 17.10 0.00
N ASP A 285 -5.85 16.16 -0.95
CA ASP A 285 -6.96 15.30 -1.32
C ASP A 285 -7.21 14.30 -0.19
N VAL A 286 -8.34 14.45 0.48
CA VAL A 286 -8.67 13.66 1.67
C VAL A 286 -10.01 12.94 1.49
N PHE A 287 -10.05 11.69 1.96
CA PHE A 287 -11.31 10.98 2.16
C PHE A 287 -11.84 11.19 3.59
N GLY A 288 -13.11 10.88 3.82
CA GLY A 288 -13.75 11.07 5.12
C GLY A 288 -14.41 12.44 5.28
N PHE A 289 -14.18 13.39 4.36
CA PHE A 289 -14.90 14.65 4.29
C PHE A 289 -16.20 14.52 3.49
N VAL A 290 -17.22 15.23 3.91
CA VAL A 290 -18.46 15.40 3.13
C VAL A 290 -18.68 16.90 2.91
N ASN A 291 -18.66 17.35 1.67
CA ASN A 291 -18.77 18.78 1.32
C ASN A 291 -17.75 19.67 2.08
N GLY A 292 -16.49 19.21 2.20
CA GLY A 292 -15.42 19.94 2.90
C GLY A 292 -15.55 19.97 4.43
N ARG A 293 -16.36 19.08 5.02
CA ARG A 293 -16.63 19.03 6.46
C ARG A 293 -16.34 17.63 7.03
N LEU A 294 -15.85 17.60 8.26
CA LEU A 294 -15.61 16.41 9.06
C LEU A 294 -16.84 16.05 9.90
N TYR A 295 -17.11 14.76 10.05
CA TYR A 295 -18.12 14.27 10.98
C TYR A 295 -17.49 14.00 12.34
N VAL A 296 -17.81 14.82 13.33
CA VAL A 296 -17.21 14.82 14.68
C VAL A 296 -18.27 14.90 15.76
N THR A 297 -17.90 14.63 17.01
CA THR A 297 -18.80 14.82 18.17
C THR A 297 -19.23 16.27 18.28
N ILE A 298 -20.46 16.50 18.79
CA ILE A 298 -20.97 17.85 19.07
C ILE A 298 -20.22 18.46 20.25
N ASP A 299 -19.95 17.66 21.29
CA ASP A 299 -19.20 18.08 22.48
C ASP A 299 -17.68 17.80 22.27
N LYS A 300 -16.83 18.68 22.82
CA LYS A 300 -15.35 18.56 22.76
C LYS A 300 -14.80 17.61 23.82
#